data_4ee54e6c24b4ea30bd05f248e8779a3c
#
_entry.id   4ee54e6c24b4ea30bd05f248e8779a3c
#
_cell.length_a   1.000
_cell.length_b   1.000
_cell.length_c   1.000
_cell.angle_alpha   90.00
_cell.angle_beta   90.00
_cell.angle_gamma   90.00
#
_symmetry.space_group_name_H-M   'P 1'
#
loop_
_entity.id
_entity.type
_entity.pdbx_description
1 polymer ?
#
loop_
_entity_poly.entity_id
_entity_poly.type
_entity_poly.pdbx_seq_one_letter_code
_entity_poly.pdbx_strand_id
1 'polypeptide(L)'
;MATYLVLCNRVLNALNEVELTSSNFSSSRGIQTSVKNFTNRALHDIYNELEELPSLHKQTIQVTNAGQREYDLPTANSPQTGDAEWRKIDWDTFYLKPKELMTNGEFTSDISSWTTIAGSGSAAYNSGGNGRLRLNDFAAHQSISTVVNQEYRLQLRVFDSNSVGASLKIQVGTAAEGTQNLNETLTVTDFGEGAVIDTTFTATAQTTFITLNNTVTT
;
A
#
# COMPACT_ATOMS: atom_id res chain seq x y z
N MET A 1 -1.03 -4.20 28.31
CA MET A 1 -2.48 -4.19 28.03
C MET A 1 -3.18 -4.92 29.17
N ALA A 2 -4.24 -4.33 29.76
CA ALA A 2 -4.97 -5.01 30.82
C ALA A 2 -5.80 -6.14 30.24
N THR A 3 -5.68 -7.34 30.81
CA THR A 3 -6.50 -8.49 30.42
C THR A 3 -7.90 -8.39 31.04
N TYR A 4 -8.87 -9.10 30.48
CA TYR A 4 -10.24 -9.15 31.04
C TYR A 4 -10.25 -9.60 32.50
N LEU A 5 -9.41 -10.56 32.87
CA LEU A 5 -9.22 -11.00 34.26
C LEU A 5 -8.77 -9.85 35.17
N VAL A 6 -7.84 -9.03 34.73
CA VAL A 6 -7.35 -7.87 35.48
C VAL A 6 -8.49 -6.84 35.70
N LEU A 7 -9.32 -6.62 34.70
CA LEU A 7 -10.47 -5.72 34.83
C LEU A 7 -11.48 -6.23 35.85
N CYS A 8 -11.83 -7.52 35.79
CA CYS A 8 -12.71 -8.13 36.77
C CYS A 8 -12.15 -8.03 38.19
N ASN A 9 -10.87 -8.30 38.38
CA ASN A 9 -10.22 -8.24 39.69
C ASN A 9 -10.16 -6.82 40.24
N ARG A 10 -10.00 -5.80 39.42
CA ARG A 10 -10.11 -4.39 39.88
C ARG A 10 -11.49 -4.08 40.45
N VAL A 11 -12.56 -4.59 39.83
CA VAL A 11 -13.93 -4.42 40.34
C VAL A 11 -14.12 -5.23 41.62
N LEU A 12 -13.66 -6.50 41.66
CA LEU A 12 -13.75 -7.33 42.87
C LEU A 12 -13.01 -6.70 44.06
N ASN A 13 -11.81 -6.18 43.81
CA ASN A 13 -11.02 -5.47 44.86
C ASN A 13 -11.75 -4.21 45.39
N ALA A 14 -12.40 -3.46 44.48
CA ALA A 14 -13.20 -2.31 44.89
C ALA A 14 -14.43 -2.70 45.74
N LEU A 15 -14.92 -3.93 45.58
CA LEU A 15 -16.00 -4.52 46.35
C LEU A 15 -15.52 -5.27 47.62
N ASN A 16 -14.21 -5.27 47.84
CA ASN A 16 -13.57 -6.05 48.91
C ASN A 16 -13.84 -7.55 48.84
N GLU A 17 -13.88 -8.08 47.63
CA GLU A 17 -14.12 -9.49 47.32
C GLU A 17 -12.85 -10.20 46.88
N VAL A 18 -12.86 -11.53 46.96
CA VAL A 18 -11.72 -12.36 46.59
C VAL A 18 -11.47 -12.33 45.05
N GLU A 19 -10.20 -12.12 44.72
CA GLU A 19 -9.75 -12.10 43.31
C GLU A 19 -9.97 -13.42 42.61
N LEU A 20 -10.22 -13.34 41.31
CA LEU A 20 -10.23 -14.47 40.39
C LEU A 20 -8.81 -14.78 39.92
N THR A 21 -8.51 -16.06 39.77
CA THR A 21 -7.28 -16.58 39.17
C THR A 21 -7.60 -17.18 37.80
N SER A 22 -6.61 -17.40 36.97
CA SER A 22 -6.82 -18.10 35.69
C SER A 22 -7.44 -19.49 35.82
N SER A 23 -7.15 -20.16 36.94
CA SER A 23 -7.67 -21.52 37.22
C SER A 23 -9.13 -21.55 37.66
N ASN A 24 -9.62 -20.55 38.39
CA ASN A 24 -11.01 -20.51 38.86
C ASN A 24 -11.93 -19.58 38.06
N PHE A 25 -11.39 -18.90 37.06
CA PHE A 25 -12.12 -17.94 36.24
C PHE A 25 -13.36 -18.54 35.54
N SER A 26 -13.26 -19.77 35.04
CA SER A 26 -14.34 -20.46 34.36
C SER A 26 -15.39 -21.01 35.33
N SER A 27 -15.02 -21.30 36.58
CA SER A 27 -15.88 -21.90 37.62
C SER A 27 -16.32 -20.87 38.68
N SER A 28 -16.21 -19.58 38.41
CA SER A 28 -16.63 -18.50 39.29
C SER A 28 -18.12 -18.59 39.63
N ARG A 29 -18.50 -18.23 40.86
CA ARG A 29 -19.89 -18.27 41.37
C ARG A 29 -20.25 -16.97 42.08
N GLY A 30 -21.56 -16.77 42.27
CA GLY A 30 -22.07 -15.63 43.03
C GLY A 30 -21.64 -14.31 42.49
N ILE A 31 -21.12 -13.42 43.37
CA ILE A 31 -20.70 -12.06 43.01
C ILE A 31 -19.63 -12.02 41.94
N GLN A 32 -18.70 -12.97 41.95
CA GLN A 32 -17.65 -13.06 40.94
C GLN A 32 -18.22 -13.25 39.52
N THR A 33 -19.28 -14.09 39.39
CA THR A 33 -19.98 -14.27 38.11
C THR A 33 -20.70 -12.99 37.69
N SER A 34 -21.34 -12.31 38.64
CA SER A 34 -22.03 -11.04 38.39
C SER A 34 -21.04 -9.96 37.92
N VAL A 35 -19.87 -9.85 38.53
CA VAL A 35 -18.81 -8.92 38.13
C VAL A 35 -18.29 -9.24 36.71
N LYS A 36 -18.07 -10.51 36.38
CA LYS A 36 -17.73 -10.91 35.02
C LYS A 36 -18.76 -10.45 34.00
N ASN A 37 -20.04 -10.77 34.27
CA ASN A 37 -21.12 -10.40 33.35
C ASN A 37 -21.25 -8.88 33.21
N PHE A 38 -21.14 -8.14 34.30
CA PHE A 38 -21.18 -6.69 34.29
C PHE A 38 -20.00 -6.10 33.50
N THR A 39 -18.79 -6.57 33.77
CA THR A 39 -17.57 -6.11 33.05
C THR A 39 -17.66 -6.42 31.55
N ASN A 40 -18.18 -7.59 31.19
CA ASN A 40 -18.37 -7.96 29.79
C ASN A 40 -19.42 -7.06 29.11
N ARG A 41 -20.53 -6.80 29.79
CA ARG A 41 -21.57 -5.89 29.28
C ARG A 41 -21.05 -4.48 29.11
N ALA A 42 -20.34 -3.94 30.10
CA ALA A 42 -19.73 -2.61 30.03
C ALA A 42 -18.73 -2.49 28.87
N LEU A 43 -17.90 -3.52 28.66
CA LEU A 43 -17.01 -3.57 27.49
C LEU A 43 -17.79 -3.57 26.19
N HIS A 44 -18.88 -4.32 26.13
CA HIS A 44 -19.74 -4.38 24.94
C HIS A 44 -20.40 -3.03 24.66
N ASP A 45 -20.87 -2.34 25.70
CA ASP A 45 -21.47 -1.02 25.58
C ASP A 45 -20.43 0.01 25.10
N ILE A 46 -19.23 -0.02 25.70
CA ILE A 46 -18.10 0.82 25.24
C ILE A 46 -17.77 0.55 23.76
N TYR A 47 -17.68 -0.72 23.34
CA TYR A 47 -17.40 -1.06 21.96
C TYR A 47 -18.52 -0.66 20.97
N ASN A 48 -19.74 -0.59 21.45
CA ASN A 48 -20.88 -0.18 20.62
C ASN A 48 -21.01 1.35 20.54
N GLU A 49 -20.61 2.08 21.60
CA GLU A 49 -20.66 3.54 21.64
C GLU A 49 -19.45 4.18 20.98
N LEU A 50 -18.28 3.54 21.03
CA LEU A 50 -17.10 4.01 20.36
C LEU A 50 -17.12 3.60 18.87
N GLU A 51 -17.69 4.47 18.05
CA GLU A 51 -17.76 4.25 16.60
C GLU A 51 -16.38 4.13 15.95
N GLU A 52 -15.34 4.70 16.57
CA GLU A 52 -13.98 4.73 16.03
C GLU A 52 -12.92 4.38 17.06
N LEU A 53 -12.64 3.10 17.24
CA LEU A 53 -11.40 2.67 17.88
C LEU A 53 -10.36 2.38 16.80
N PRO A 54 -9.31 3.19 16.64
CA PRO A 54 -8.28 2.98 15.59
C PRO A 54 -7.64 1.59 15.65
N SER A 55 -7.55 1.02 16.86
CA SER A 55 -6.99 -0.33 17.08
C SER A 55 -7.87 -1.47 16.55
N LEU A 56 -9.14 -1.20 16.25
CA LEU A 56 -10.09 -2.18 15.69
C LEU A 56 -10.30 -1.99 14.19
N HIS A 57 -9.79 -0.90 13.62
CA HIS A 57 -9.82 -0.70 12.19
C HIS A 57 -8.82 -1.64 11.52
N LYS A 58 -9.30 -2.50 10.67
CA LYS A 58 -8.47 -3.33 9.81
C LYS A 58 -8.72 -2.95 8.36
N GLN A 59 -7.67 -2.59 7.68
CA GLN A 59 -7.68 -2.45 6.23
C GLN A 59 -7.21 -3.76 5.61
N THR A 60 -7.94 -4.24 4.63
CA THR A 60 -7.55 -5.41 3.85
C THR A 60 -7.66 -5.12 2.37
N ILE A 61 -6.80 -5.75 1.59
CA ILE A 61 -6.78 -5.63 0.13
C ILE A 61 -7.22 -6.96 -0.45
N GLN A 62 -8.30 -6.94 -1.22
CA GLN A 62 -8.78 -8.09 -1.97
C GLN A 62 -8.39 -7.94 -3.44
N VAL A 63 -7.71 -8.92 -4.00
CA VAL A 63 -7.41 -8.95 -5.43
C VAL A 63 -8.68 -9.31 -6.19
N THR A 64 -9.07 -8.45 -7.13
CA THR A 64 -10.23 -8.71 -8.00
C THR A 64 -9.79 -9.43 -9.27
N ASN A 65 -10.58 -10.39 -9.72
CA ASN A 65 -10.34 -11.13 -10.95
C ASN A 65 -11.34 -10.71 -12.02
N ALA A 66 -10.90 -10.64 -13.27
CA ALA A 66 -11.77 -10.32 -14.39
C ALA A 66 -12.91 -11.35 -14.52
N GLY A 67 -14.14 -10.86 -14.60
CA GLY A 67 -15.34 -11.70 -14.71
C GLY A 67 -15.92 -12.21 -13.40
N GLN A 68 -15.26 -12.05 -12.28
CA GLN A 68 -15.79 -12.39 -10.95
C GLN A 68 -16.63 -11.23 -10.42
N ARG A 69 -17.90 -11.49 -10.09
CA ARG A 69 -18.83 -10.45 -9.62
C ARG A 69 -19.00 -10.43 -8.10
N GLU A 70 -18.72 -11.53 -7.45
CA GLU A 70 -18.89 -11.70 -6.02
C GLU A 70 -17.57 -12.06 -5.37
N TYR A 71 -17.27 -11.44 -4.26
CA TYR A 71 -16.08 -11.66 -3.47
C TYR A 71 -16.48 -11.83 -2.01
N ASP A 72 -16.01 -12.90 -1.42
CA ASP A 72 -16.12 -13.05 0.03
C ASP A 72 -15.27 -11.99 0.72
N LEU A 73 -15.79 -11.41 1.80
CA LEU A 73 -14.99 -10.56 2.65
C LEU A 73 -13.80 -11.37 3.16
N PRO A 74 -12.56 -10.84 3.03
CA PRO A 74 -11.41 -11.57 3.53
C PRO A 74 -11.62 -11.85 5.02
N THR A 75 -11.52 -13.10 5.41
CA THR A 75 -11.48 -13.47 6.81
C THR A 75 -10.34 -12.70 7.46
N ALA A 76 -10.66 -11.91 8.48
CA ALA A 76 -9.63 -11.18 9.20
C ALA A 76 -8.58 -12.20 9.64
N ASN A 77 -7.36 -12.14 9.06
CA ASN A 77 -6.25 -12.97 9.47
C ASN A 77 -5.93 -12.65 10.94
N SER A 78 -6.69 -13.27 11.82
CA SER A 78 -6.31 -13.36 13.20
C SER A 78 -5.47 -14.62 13.34
N PRO A 79 -4.27 -14.55 13.87
CA PRO A 79 -3.53 -15.76 14.26
C PRO A 79 -4.20 -16.50 15.43
N GLN A 80 -5.35 -16.04 15.88
CA GLN A 80 -6.16 -16.69 16.88
C GLN A 80 -7.42 -17.25 16.22
N THR A 81 -7.52 -18.56 16.32
CA THR A 81 -8.69 -19.37 16.00
C THR A 81 -9.94 -18.82 16.68
N GLY A 82 -10.70 -18.02 16.00
CA GLY A 82 -11.97 -17.50 16.43
C GLY A 82 -12.54 -16.68 15.29
N ASP A 83 -13.77 -16.98 14.90
CA ASP A 83 -14.50 -16.30 13.84
C ASP A 83 -14.47 -14.79 14.06
N ALA A 84 -13.61 -14.11 13.33
CA ALA A 84 -13.57 -12.67 13.33
C ALA A 84 -14.72 -12.17 12.45
N GLU A 85 -15.87 -11.96 13.05
CA GLU A 85 -16.99 -11.33 12.38
C GLU A 85 -16.68 -9.86 12.14
N TRP A 86 -16.90 -9.42 10.91
CA TRP A 86 -16.92 -8.01 10.57
C TRP A 86 -18.17 -7.38 11.20
N ARG A 87 -17.99 -6.51 12.18
CA ARG A 87 -19.13 -5.84 12.83
C ARG A 87 -19.70 -4.69 12.00
N LYS A 88 -18.82 -3.98 11.29
CA LYS A 88 -19.18 -2.83 10.47
C LYS A 88 -18.20 -2.71 9.32
N ILE A 89 -18.70 -2.45 8.14
CA ILE A 89 -17.90 -2.10 6.97
C ILE A 89 -18.07 -0.60 6.75
N ASP A 90 -16.97 0.12 6.72
CA ASP A 90 -16.98 1.52 6.35
C ASP A 90 -16.97 1.62 4.82
N TRP A 91 -18.16 1.79 4.25
CA TRP A 91 -18.35 1.87 2.81
C TRP A 91 -17.74 3.14 2.20
N ASP A 92 -17.55 4.20 2.99
CA ASP A 92 -16.96 5.46 2.52
C ASP A 92 -15.45 5.33 2.29
N THR A 93 -14.84 4.31 2.90
CA THR A 93 -13.43 3.97 2.69
C THR A 93 -13.21 2.82 1.72
N PHE A 94 -14.29 2.31 1.12
CA PHE A 94 -14.20 1.26 0.11
C PHE A 94 -13.75 1.84 -1.22
N TYR A 95 -12.53 1.56 -1.62
CA TYR A 95 -11.97 2.02 -2.88
C TYR A 95 -11.25 0.90 -3.63
N LEU A 96 -11.30 0.98 -4.94
CA LEU A 96 -10.52 0.09 -5.78
C LEU A 96 -9.08 0.63 -5.84
N LYS A 97 -8.13 -0.12 -5.29
CA LYS A 97 -6.71 0.16 -5.53
C LYS A 97 -6.36 -0.30 -6.95
N PRO A 98 -5.93 0.58 -7.84
CA PRO A 98 -5.48 0.17 -9.17
C PRO A 98 -4.34 -0.85 -9.04
N LYS A 99 -4.37 -1.87 -9.89
CA LYS A 99 -3.28 -2.83 -9.96
C LYS A 99 -2.06 -2.15 -10.55
N GLU A 100 -0.97 -2.14 -9.80
CA GLU A 100 0.32 -1.71 -10.34
C GLU A 100 0.81 -2.75 -11.36
N LEU A 101 1.15 -2.29 -12.55
CA LEU A 101 1.67 -3.13 -13.63
C LEU A 101 3.21 -3.10 -13.68
N MET A 102 3.81 -2.04 -13.14
CA MET A 102 5.26 -1.93 -13.04
C MET A 102 5.78 -2.87 -11.96
N THR A 103 6.86 -3.56 -12.27
CA THR A 103 7.57 -4.39 -11.31
C THR A 103 8.76 -3.61 -10.77
N ASN A 104 8.98 -3.64 -9.45
CA ASN A 104 10.06 -2.89 -8.81
C ASN A 104 10.03 -1.39 -9.14
N GLY A 105 8.84 -0.79 -9.18
CA GLY A 105 8.66 0.66 -9.39
C GLY A 105 9.14 1.51 -8.21
N GLU A 106 9.15 0.94 -7.01
CA GLU A 106 9.60 1.60 -5.78
C GLU A 106 11.11 1.49 -5.53
N PHE A 107 11.85 0.72 -6.33
CA PHE A 107 13.31 0.54 -6.22
C PHE A 107 13.79 0.28 -4.77
N THR A 108 13.21 -0.71 -4.11
CA THR A 108 13.47 -0.96 -2.69
C THR A 108 14.88 -1.45 -2.40
N SER A 109 15.53 -2.14 -3.33
CA SER A 109 16.87 -2.73 -3.14
C SER A 109 17.78 -2.68 -4.35
N ASP A 110 17.23 -2.61 -5.56
CA ASP A 110 17.98 -2.68 -6.82
C ASP A 110 17.17 -2.09 -7.99
N ILE A 111 17.65 -2.27 -9.22
CA ILE A 111 16.95 -1.92 -10.47
C ILE A 111 16.53 -3.17 -11.26
N SER A 112 16.36 -4.30 -10.58
CA SER A 112 15.87 -5.52 -11.23
C SER A 112 14.53 -5.27 -11.93
N SER A 113 14.25 -6.00 -12.99
CA SER A 113 13.10 -5.79 -13.88
C SER A 113 13.16 -4.55 -14.77
N TRP A 114 14.16 -3.70 -14.62
CA TRP A 114 14.43 -2.60 -15.53
C TRP A 114 15.61 -2.96 -16.45
N THR A 115 15.37 -2.90 -17.74
CA THR A 115 16.40 -3.13 -18.74
C THR A 115 17.06 -1.80 -19.10
N THR A 116 18.37 -1.75 -19.02
CA THR A 116 19.13 -0.55 -19.36
C THR A 116 19.40 -0.47 -20.86
N ILE A 117 19.30 0.74 -21.42
CA ILE A 117 19.66 1.02 -22.80
C ILE A 117 21.00 1.76 -22.74
N ALA A 118 21.99 1.24 -23.46
CA ALA A 118 23.34 1.80 -23.42
C ALA A 118 23.37 3.28 -23.83
N GLY A 119 23.97 4.09 -23.00
CA GLY A 119 24.32 5.50 -23.21
C GLY A 119 25.79 5.71 -22.90
N SER A 120 26.23 6.96 -22.82
CA SER A 120 27.62 7.31 -22.43
C SER A 120 27.82 7.23 -20.90
N GLY A 121 26.77 7.16 -20.13
CA GLY A 121 26.78 7.18 -18.67
C GLY A 121 26.40 5.87 -17.99
N SER A 122 25.53 5.93 -17.00
CA SER A 122 25.12 4.76 -16.22
C SER A 122 23.70 4.85 -15.67
N ALA A 123 23.04 3.68 -15.52
CA ALA A 123 21.85 3.52 -14.70
C ALA A 123 22.21 2.68 -13.47
N ALA A 124 21.84 3.12 -12.29
CA ALA A 124 22.16 2.45 -11.05
C ALA A 124 21.07 2.62 -9.98
N TYR A 125 21.06 1.70 -9.04
CA TYR A 125 20.31 1.85 -7.81
C TYR A 125 20.99 2.88 -6.90
N ASN A 126 20.20 3.78 -6.36
CA ASN A 126 20.67 4.74 -5.36
C ASN A 126 19.95 4.49 -4.02
N SER A 127 20.67 3.96 -3.04
CA SER A 127 20.16 3.68 -1.68
C SER A 127 19.93 4.94 -0.83
N GLY A 128 20.52 6.08 -1.22
CA GLY A 128 20.28 7.36 -0.57
C GLY A 128 18.87 7.87 -0.82
N GLY A 129 18.09 8.06 0.24
CA GLY A 129 16.75 8.63 0.15
C GLY A 129 15.64 7.65 -0.29
N ASN A 130 15.56 6.49 0.31
CA ASN A 130 14.49 5.50 0.15
C ASN A 130 14.47 4.71 -1.16
N GLY A 131 15.61 4.52 -1.79
CA GLY A 131 15.74 3.74 -3.02
C GLY A 131 15.23 4.49 -4.26
N ARG A 132 16.05 4.57 -5.30
CA ARG A 132 15.72 5.28 -6.54
C ARG A 132 16.47 4.68 -7.72
N LEU A 133 15.85 4.73 -8.89
CA LEU A 133 16.58 4.60 -10.14
C LEU A 133 17.33 5.91 -10.41
N ARG A 134 18.65 5.85 -10.51
CA ARG A 134 19.49 6.97 -10.94
C ARG A 134 19.89 6.78 -12.39
N LEU A 135 19.55 7.74 -13.22
CA LEU A 135 19.99 7.83 -14.62
C LEU A 135 20.98 8.96 -14.75
N ASN A 136 22.13 8.68 -15.35
CA ASN A 136 23.15 9.66 -15.65
C ASN A 136 23.59 9.47 -17.11
N ASP A 137 23.10 10.30 -18.02
CA ASP A 137 23.26 10.18 -19.47
C ASP A 137 22.96 8.75 -19.96
N PHE A 138 21.79 8.22 -19.55
CA PHE A 138 21.42 6.83 -19.74
C PHE A 138 19.91 6.67 -19.81
N ALA A 139 19.45 5.56 -20.38
CA ALA A 139 18.04 5.22 -20.40
C ALA A 139 17.78 3.85 -19.78
N ALA A 140 16.59 3.69 -19.21
CA ALA A 140 16.08 2.41 -18.72
C ALA A 140 14.62 2.25 -19.11
N HIS A 141 14.21 1.01 -19.40
CA HIS A 141 12.84 0.71 -19.73
C HIS A 141 12.33 -0.55 -19.04
N GLN A 142 11.03 -0.64 -18.94
CA GLN A 142 10.32 -1.84 -18.55
C GLN A 142 9.16 -2.09 -19.51
N SER A 143 8.90 -3.35 -19.85
CA SER A 143 7.69 -3.73 -20.58
C SER A 143 6.59 -4.19 -19.62
N ILE A 144 5.37 -3.79 -19.90
CA ILE A 144 4.16 -4.20 -19.19
C ILE A 144 3.14 -4.81 -20.14
N SER A 145 2.33 -5.73 -19.62
CA SER A 145 1.19 -6.25 -20.40
C SER A 145 0.03 -5.28 -20.33
N THR A 146 -0.50 -4.91 -21.47
CA THR A 146 -1.59 -3.93 -21.61
C THR A 146 -2.73 -4.47 -22.45
N VAL A 147 -3.89 -3.84 -22.38
CA VAL A 147 -5.04 -4.11 -23.23
C VAL A 147 -5.14 -2.98 -24.27
N VAL A 148 -5.23 -3.32 -25.52
CA VAL A 148 -5.33 -2.34 -26.64
C VAL A 148 -6.54 -1.45 -26.44
N ASN A 149 -6.36 -0.15 -26.66
CA ASN A 149 -7.36 0.92 -26.46
C ASN A 149 -7.78 1.15 -25.00
N GLN A 150 -7.09 0.56 -24.03
CA GLN A 150 -7.30 0.84 -22.62
C GLN A 150 -6.41 2.01 -22.20
N GLU A 151 -6.98 2.93 -21.42
CA GLU A 151 -6.24 4.02 -20.77
C GLU A 151 -5.54 3.53 -19.49
N TYR A 152 -4.32 3.97 -19.30
CA TYR A 152 -3.47 3.70 -18.16
C TYR A 152 -2.94 5.01 -17.58
N ARG A 153 -2.82 5.05 -16.25
CA ARG A 153 -2.23 6.17 -15.52
C ARG A 153 -0.77 5.84 -15.19
N LEU A 154 0.12 6.77 -15.50
CA LEU A 154 1.53 6.70 -15.16
C LEU A 154 1.83 7.76 -14.09
N GLN A 155 2.28 7.28 -12.93
CA GLN A 155 2.75 8.17 -11.87
C GLN A 155 4.21 7.89 -11.59
N LEU A 156 5.03 8.94 -11.55
CA LEU A 156 6.40 8.86 -11.08
C LEU A 156 6.74 10.05 -10.20
N ARG A 157 7.69 9.81 -9.30
CA ARG A 157 8.30 10.85 -8.51
C ARG A 157 9.74 11.06 -8.98
N VAL A 158 10.04 12.27 -9.41
CA VAL A 158 11.34 12.62 -9.98
C VAL A 158 12.09 13.55 -9.03
N PHE A 159 13.38 13.28 -8.87
CA PHE A 159 14.25 14.08 -8.03
C PHE A 159 15.42 14.58 -8.85
N ASP A 160 15.74 15.85 -8.73
CA ASP A 160 16.92 16.43 -9.35
C ASP A 160 18.21 16.01 -8.61
N SER A 161 19.28 15.86 -9.37
CA SER A 161 20.61 15.57 -8.85
C SER A 161 21.57 16.77 -8.89
N ASN A 162 21.06 18.00 -8.96
CA ASN A 162 21.82 19.24 -9.06
C ASN A 162 22.59 19.42 -10.39
N SER A 163 22.18 18.77 -11.46
CA SER A 163 22.81 18.92 -12.77
C SER A 163 22.08 19.98 -13.58
N VAL A 164 22.71 21.11 -13.77
CA VAL A 164 22.20 22.18 -14.64
C VAL A 164 22.04 21.63 -16.07
N GLY A 165 20.80 21.74 -16.61
CA GLY A 165 20.49 21.28 -17.97
C GLY A 165 20.04 19.81 -18.06
N ALA A 166 19.89 19.10 -16.95
CA ALA A 166 19.33 17.75 -16.99
C ALA A 166 17.88 17.77 -17.50
N SER A 167 17.53 16.82 -18.34
CA SER A 167 16.18 16.59 -18.81
C SER A 167 15.83 15.10 -18.65
N LEU A 168 14.57 14.82 -18.39
CA LEU A 168 14.03 13.47 -18.38
C LEU A 168 12.99 13.36 -19.47
N LYS A 169 13.18 12.45 -20.40
CA LYS A 169 12.14 12.06 -21.35
C LYS A 169 11.39 10.85 -20.80
N ILE A 170 10.09 10.93 -20.81
CA ILE A 170 9.17 9.84 -20.53
C ILE A 170 8.57 9.41 -21.85
N GLN A 171 8.88 8.21 -22.27
CA GLN A 171 8.47 7.67 -23.54
C GLN A 171 7.66 6.38 -23.32
N VAL A 172 6.49 6.30 -23.92
CA VAL A 172 5.63 5.12 -23.84
C VAL A 172 5.26 4.70 -25.27
N GLY A 173 5.54 3.44 -25.59
CA GLY A 173 5.31 2.94 -26.92
C GLY A 173 5.31 1.42 -27.04
N THR A 174 5.32 0.92 -28.27
CA THR A 174 5.29 -0.51 -28.60
C THR A 174 6.67 -1.17 -28.58
N ALA A 175 7.72 -0.39 -28.40
CA ALA A 175 9.10 -0.80 -28.24
C ALA A 175 9.81 0.12 -27.22
N ALA A 176 11.01 -0.28 -26.78
CA ALA A 176 11.87 0.60 -25.99
C ALA A 176 12.13 1.90 -26.77
N GLU A 177 12.10 3.05 -26.06
CA GLU A 177 12.18 4.39 -26.63
C GLU A 177 11.09 4.76 -27.64
N GLY A 178 10.05 3.90 -27.78
CA GLY A 178 8.89 4.21 -28.58
C GLY A 178 8.05 5.35 -28.00
N THR A 179 7.47 6.17 -28.87
CA THR A 179 6.75 7.41 -28.48
C THR A 179 5.29 7.41 -28.92
N GLN A 180 4.78 6.26 -29.37
CA GLN A 180 3.45 6.17 -29.98
C GLN A 180 2.31 6.51 -29.01
N ASN A 181 2.50 6.26 -27.72
CA ASN A 181 1.47 6.43 -26.72
C ASN A 181 1.71 7.67 -25.83
N LEU A 182 2.97 8.01 -25.56
CA LEU A 182 3.38 9.19 -24.79
C LEU A 182 4.81 9.61 -25.16
N ASN A 183 5.06 10.90 -25.20
CA ASN A 183 6.40 11.47 -25.37
C ASN A 183 6.46 12.82 -24.64
N GLU A 184 6.89 12.80 -23.40
CA GLU A 184 7.04 14.00 -22.58
C GLU A 184 8.51 14.25 -22.27
N THR A 185 8.91 15.51 -22.27
CA THR A 185 10.24 15.94 -21.84
C THR A 185 10.10 16.93 -20.69
N LEU A 186 10.70 16.59 -19.58
CA LEU A 186 10.73 17.38 -18.36
C LEU A 186 12.10 18.04 -18.25
N THR A 187 12.14 19.30 -17.88
CA THR A 187 13.36 20.05 -17.67
C THR A 187 13.65 20.22 -16.19
N VAL A 188 14.89 20.56 -15.82
CA VAL A 188 15.33 20.74 -14.42
C VAL A 188 14.47 21.74 -13.65
N THR A 189 13.91 22.73 -14.30
CA THR A 189 13.01 23.71 -13.68
C THR A 189 11.69 23.08 -13.22
N ASP A 190 11.35 21.91 -13.75
CA ASP A 190 10.13 21.19 -13.43
C ASP A 190 10.31 20.21 -12.25
N PHE A 191 11.56 20.02 -11.82
CA PHE A 191 11.94 19.03 -10.80
C PHE A 191 12.18 19.64 -9.43
N GLY A 192 11.45 20.31 -8.80
CA GLY A 192 11.66 20.64 -7.38
C GLY A 192 12.07 19.43 -6.52
N GLU A 193 12.13 19.55 -5.24
CA GLU A 193 12.41 18.42 -4.32
C GLU A 193 11.32 17.33 -4.40
N GLY A 194 11.38 16.49 -5.45
CA GLY A 194 10.46 15.36 -5.64
C GLY A 194 9.17 15.72 -6.36
N ALA A 195 9.26 16.33 -7.53
CA ALA A 195 8.10 16.55 -8.39
C ALA A 195 7.35 15.25 -8.69
N VAL A 196 6.04 15.28 -8.56
CA VAL A 196 5.17 14.17 -8.92
C VAL A 196 4.63 14.42 -10.32
N ILE A 197 4.91 13.47 -11.21
CA ILE A 197 4.37 13.45 -12.56
C ILE A 197 3.21 12.47 -12.57
N ASP A 198 2.11 12.90 -13.11
CA ASP A 198 0.87 12.16 -13.17
C ASP A 198 0.24 12.39 -14.54
N THR A 199 0.38 11.41 -15.39
CA THR A 199 -0.08 11.49 -16.78
C THR A 199 -0.81 10.22 -17.18
N THR A 200 -1.55 10.25 -18.28
CA THR A 200 -2.24 9.07 -18.82
C THR A 200 -1.78 8.78 -20.23
N PHE A 201 -1.89 7.52 -20.64
CA PHE A 201 -1.68 7.09 -22.01
C PHE A 201 -2.67 6.00 -22.39
N THR A 202 -3.00 5.91 -23.67
CA THR A 202 -3.82 4.82 -24.23
C THR A 202 -2.89 3.80 -24.89
N ALA A 203 -2.99 2.54 -24.47
CA ALA A 203 -2.17 1.47 -25.06
C ALA A 203 -2.61 1.14 -26.48
N THR A 204 -1.66 1.07 -27.41
CA THR A 204 -1.90 0.70 -28.82
C THR A 204 -1.49 -0.75 -29.13
N ALA A 205 -0.89 -1.45 -28.15
CA ALA A 205 -0.46 -2.85 -28.26
C ALA A 205 -0.73 -3.62 -26.97
N GLN A 206 -0.62 -4.95 -27.02
CA GLN A 206 -0.72 -5.82 -25.83
C GLN A 206 0.53 -5.79 -24.95
N THR A 207 1.64 -5.29 -25.48
CA THR A 207 2.87 -5.05 -24.74
C THR A 207 3.25 -3.58 -24.92
N THR A 208 3.39 -2.88 -23.84
CA THR A 208 3.77 -1.47 -23.81
C THR A 208 5.09 -1.30 -23.07
N PHE A 209 5.99 -0.53 -23.63
CA PHE A 209 7.28 -0.19 -23.04
C PHE A 209 7.19 1.20 -22.43
N ILE A 210 7.63 1.32 -21.20
CA ILE A 210 7.80 2.59 -20.50
C ILE A 210 9.29 2.84 -20.39
N THR A 211 9.77 3.89 -21.03
CA THR A 211 11.19 4.27 -21.06
C THR A 211 11.39 5.59 -20.34
N LEU A 212 12.32 5.59 -19.41
CA LEU A 212 12.86 6.78 -18.76
C LEU A 212 14.23 7.06 -19.33
N ASN A 213 14.40 8.20 -19.98
CA ASN A 213 15.58 8.53 -20.73
C ASN A 213 16.13 9.90 -20.29
N ASN A 214 17.35 9.91 -19.78
CA ASN A 214 18.09 11.11 -19.37
C ASN A 214 19.32 11.31 -20.26
N THR A 215 19.26 10.94 -21.54
CA THR A 215 20.37 11.21 -22.44
C THR A 215 20.41 12.68 -22.80
N VAL A 216 21.56 13.29 -22.58
CA VAL A 216 21.84 14.65 -23.07
C VAL A 216 21.98 14.54 -24.58
N THR A 217 21.04 15.08 -25.34
CA THR A 217 21.24 15.28 -26.79
C THR A 217 22.24 16.40 -26.97
N THR A 218 23.50 16.04 -27.26
CA THR A 218 24.54 16.99 -27.73
C THR A 218 24.20 17.54 -29.11
#